data_8e7401dd06d2966b41fad492b0f0b6b7
#
_entry.id   8e7401dd06d2966b41fad492b0f0b6b7
#
_cell.length_a   1.000
_cell.length_b   1.000
_cell.length_c   1.000
_cell.angle_alpha   90.00
_cell.angle_beta   90.00
_cell.angle_gamma   90.00
#
_symmetry.space_group_name_H-M   'P 1'
#
loop_
_entity.id
_entity.type
_entity.pdbx_description
1 polymer ?
#
loop_
_entity_poly.entity_id
_entity_poly.type
_entity_poly.pdbx_seq_one_letter_code
_entity_poly.pdbx_strand_id
1 'polypeptide(L)'
;MDNTNQNKNKNEKQIKKWKPNDNRETNEKKVKREMFKGKLGQKERNKLETKKLENIKKAELNKKEEEEIPDQIVTKFISMEGTELNNEETLTNEITLPTAITLLDLNKLINEKLLNNKDDPQLYQFYINDIQIKTNLKETLQKIKDFSSETTYKIVYCPESLFRVKPLTRGGTILEGHSDSILTVQFSPDGNLLCSGGGDATLRFWDMETDTPITSNNKKEDEKKEDDDDEEEDMQLHNAWILTIVFSPDGSLLVTGDVEGYFGIWDPINYKPKIRKATKAHKKWITSISFKPLHLYKDNEVIKFVSTGKDGFLKLWNATTGKIILSVSAHSQSITKTIWSGENIIYTCSEDQTVKIFDEDLNHLQTLQGHSHWINTMALNTEYILRTGCFDYDNIKGSDYYQFSQKIKKLDYKEKIIHAEKRYKLFKDKINSSEKLVTGSDDNTLMLWDRMQSTKPLIRMTGHQGIVNDVKFSPNAFYLASASFDKCIKIWNANTGAFLFNLRGHVGPVYQIAWSPNSKMLLSCSKDSTLQCWNIQTKKMMHNLPGHADEIYTVDWSPNGIKAASGSKDQRVRIWVN
;
A
#
# COMPACT_ATOMS: atom_id res chain seq x y z
N MET A 1 64.65 8.75 27.31
CA MET A 1 64.91 7.81 28.43
C MET A 1 63.80 8.01 29.43
N ASP A 2 63.09 6.94 29.68
CA ASP A 2 62.11 6.75 30.76
C ASP A 2 60.91 7.69 30.90
N ASN A 3 59.80 7.24 30.31
CA ASN A 3 58.47 7.34 30.89
C ASN A 3 57.37 6.73 29.96
N THR A 4 57.56 5.46 29.63
CA THR A 4 56.55 4.72 28.86
C THR A 4 56.28 3.33 29.43
N ASN A 5 56.05 3.21 30.76
CA ASN A 5 55.75 1.89 31.31
C ASN A 5 54.88 1.90 32.59
N GLN A 6 53.96 2.85 32.74
CA GLN A 6 53.00 2.83 33.85
C GLN A 6 51.51 2.86 33.52
N ASN A 7 51.11 2.72 32.24
CA ASN A 7 49.70 2.74 31.84
C ASN A 7 49.16 1.41 31.26
N LYS A 8 49.86 0.28 31.45
CA LYS A 8 49.37 -1.04 30.96
C LYS A 8 48.69 -1.91 32.02
N ASN A 9 48.62 -1.51 33.27
CA ASN A 9 48.09 -2.36 34.35
C ASN A 9 46.78 -1.86 35.02
N LYS A 10 46.00 -0.99 34.36
CA LYS A 10 44.67 -0.56 34.91
C LYS A 10 43.45 -0.96 34.09
N ASN A 11 43.61 -1.61 32.94
CA ASN A 11 42.45 -1.99 32.12
C ASN A 11 42.08 -3.49 32.15
N GLU A 12 42.72 -4.30 32.94
CA GLU A 12 42.42 -5.75 33.02
C GLU A 12 41.48 -6.17 34.16
N LYS A 13 40.86 -5.24 34.92
CA LYS A 13 39.98 -5.59 36.04
C LYS A 13 38.54 -5.13 35.95
N GLN A 14 37.97 -4.95 34.76
CA GLN A 14 36.55 -4.67 34.58
C GLN A 14 35.84 -5.49 33.49
N ILE A 15 36.26 -6.70 33.22
CA ILE A 15 35.37 -7.67 32.53
C ILE A 15 34.63 -8.44 33.64
N LYS A 16 33.74 -7.78 34.33
CA LYS A 16 32.71 -8.47 35.13
C LYS A 16 31.74 -9.10 34.12
N LYS A 17 31.76 -10.43 34.08
CA LYS A 17 30.77 -11.31 33.47
C LYS A 17 29.36 -10.74 33.59
N TRP A 18 28.81 -10.31 32.47
CA TRP A 18 27.39 -10.03 32.32
C TRP A 18 26.63 -11.36 32.38
N LYS A 19 26.03 -11.68 33.51
CA LYS A 19 25.02 -12.74 33.59
C LYS A 19 23.70 -12.13 33.17
N PRO A 20 22.95 -12.72 32.23
CA PRO A 20 21.60 -12.26 31.93
C PRO A 20 20.78 -12.36 33.24
N ASN A 21 20.14 -11.27 33.58
CA ASN A 21 19.14 -11.22 34.65
C ASN A 21 17.90 -12.00 34.20
N ASP A 22 17.85 -13.28 34.50
CA ASP A 22 16.64 -14.11 34.45
C ASP A 22 15.67 -13.68 35.54
N ASN A 23 15.15 -12.48 35.45
CA ASN A 23 14.07 -11.97 36.32
C ASN A 23 12.68 -12.25 35.73
N ARG A 24 12.50 -13.39 35.13
CA ARG A 24 11.18 -13.99 34.94
C ARG A 24 11.09 -15.23 35.82
N GLU A 25 11.10 -15.03 37.14
CA GLU A 25 10.49 -16.04 38.03
C GLU A 25 9.02 -16.10 37.61
N THR A 26 8.64 -17.16 36.92
CA THR A 26 7.24 -17.45 36.62
C THR A 26 6.51 -17.48 37.97
N ASN A 27 5.29 -16.95 38.02
CA ASN A 27 4.44 -16.94 39.22
C ASN A 27 4.40 -18.30 39.93
N GLU A 28 4.61 -19.39 39.20
CA GLU A 28 4.72 -20.76 39.72
C GLU A 28 5.95 -21.00 40.61
N LYS A 29 7.12 -20.46 40.25
CA LYS A 29 8.34 -20.59 41.10
C LYS A 29 8.21 -19.77 42.39
N LYS A 30 7.56 -18.61 42.29
CA LYS A 30 7.30 -17.77 43.47
C LYS A 30 6.30 -18.41 44.41
N VAL A 31 5.23 -18.98 43.88
CA VAL A 31 4.21 -19.72 44.64
C VAL A 31 4.79 -21.00 45.26
N LYS A 32 5.65 -21.76 44.54
CA LYS A 32 6.36 -22.92 45.12
C LYS A 32 7.29 -22.51 46.27
N ARG A 33 8.02 -21.38 46.19
CA ARG A 33 8.86 -20.87 47.28
C ARG A 33 8.04 -20.40 48.47
N GLU A 34 6.86 -19.82 48.27
CA GLU A 34 5.96 -19.40 49.36
C GLU A 34 5.25 -20.59 50.03
N MET A 35 4.92 -21.66 49.26
CA MET A 35 4.43 -22.93 49.82
C MET A 35 5.47 -23.60 50.73
N PHE A 36 6.74 -23.62 50.31
CA PHE A 36 7.83 -24.19 51.14
C PHE A 36 8.12 -23.37 52.40
N LYS A 37 7.79 -22.09 52.43
CA LYS A 37 7.99 -21.21 53.60
C LYS A 37 6.81 -21.17 54.56
N GLY A 38 5.78 -22.00 54.38
CA GLY A 38 4.64 -22.11 55.31
C GLY A 38 3.74 -20.85 55.36
N LYS A 39 3.87 -19.90 54.42
CA LYS A 39 3.17 -18.61 54.45
C LYS A 39 1.75 -18.63 53.87
N LEU A 40 1.34 -19.69 53.22
CA LEU A 40 -0.01 -19.81 52.64
C LEU A 40 -0.93 -20.63 53.53
N GLY A 41 -2.08 -20.09 53.86
CA GLY A 41 -3.10 -20.79 54.66
C GLY A 41 -3.68 -21.99 53.88
N GLN A 42 -4.20 -22.97 54.65
CA GLN A 42 -4.73 -24.23 54.08
C GLN A 42 -5.84 -24.04 53.07
N LYS A 43 -6.68 -22.99 53.23
CA LYS A 43 -7.73 -22.60 52.25
C LYS A 43 -7.19 -22.12 50.91
N GLU A 44 -6.06 -21.43 50.91
CA GLU A 44 -5.43 -20.92 49.66
C GLU A 44 -4.67 -22.03 48.94
N ARG A 45 -4.10 -22.99 49.67
CA ARG A 45 -3.48 -24.20 49.08
C ARG A 45 -4.50 -25.04 48.35
N ASN A 46 -5.67 -25.30 48.95
CA ASN A 46 -6.75 -26.05 48.32
C ASN A 46 -7.31 -25.32 47.10
N LYS A 47 -7.40 -23.99 47.11
CA LYS A 47 -7.85 -23.18 45.98
C LYS A 47 -6.84 -23.17 44.82
N LEU A 48 -5.56 -23.33 45.10
CA LEU A 48 -4.49 -23.44 44.11
C LEU A 48 -4.41 -24.85 43.49
N GLU A 49 -4.65 -25.89 44.31
CA GLU A 49 -4.71 -27.26 43.82
C GLU A 49 -5.95 -27.52 42.97
N THR A 50 -7.11 -26.97 43.31
CA THR A 50 -8.31 -27.04 42.46
C THR A 50 -8.11 -26.33 41.16
N LYS A 51 -7.53 -25.13 41.12
CA LYS A 51 -7.16 -24.44 39.84
C LYS A 51 -6.14 -25.21 39.02
N LYS A 52 -5.19 -25.91 39.64
CA LYS A 52 -4.24 -26.77 38.89
C LYS A 52 -4.91 -27.98 38.30
N LEU A 53 -5.81 -28.63 39.02
CA LEU A 53 -6.61 -29.75 38.56
C LEU A 53 -7.56 -29.33 37.42
N GLU A 54 -8.17 -28.13 37.48
CA GLU A 54 -8.98 -27.59 36.42
C GLU A 54 -8.15 -27.25 35.18
N ASN A 55 -6.95 -26.68 35.32
CA ASN A 55 -6.05 -26.39 34.22
C ASN A 55 -5.46 -27.67 33.58
N ILE A 56 -5.19 -28.70 34.36
CA ILE A 56 -4.76 -30.02 33.86
C ILE A 56 -5.91 -30.70 33.12
N LYS A 57 -7.13 -30.69 33.70
CA LYS A 57 -8.33 -31.19 33.01
C LYS A 57 -8.65 -30.43 31.71
N LYS A 58 -8.49 -29.09 31.69
CA LYS A 58 -8.61 -28.28 30.44
C LYS A 58 -7.53 -28.63 29.45
N ALA A 59 -6.28 -28.85 29.90
CA ALA A 59 -5.20 -29.25 29.01
C ALA A 59 -5.35 -30.68 28.49
N GLU A 60 -5.94 -31.58 29.29
CA GLU A 60 -6.26 -32.96 28.85
C GLU A 60 -7.52 -33.01 27.96
N LEU A 61 -8.53 -32.13 28.17
CA LEU A 61 -9.66 -31.95 27.28
C LEU A 61 -9.19 -31.38 25.93
N ASN A 62 -8.36 -30.36 25.93
CA ASN A 62 -7.78 -29.79 24.70
C ASN A 62 -6.86 -30.80 23.97
N LYS A 63 -6.22 -31.73 24.68
CA LYS A 63 -5.46 -32.83 24.05
C LYS A 63 -6.33 -33.97 23.52
N LYS A 64 -7.53 -34.17 24.05
CA LYS A 64 -8.49 -35.15 23.54
C LYS A 64 -9.31 -34.63 22.36
N GLU A 65 -9.36 -33.32 22.16
CA GLU A 65 -10.00 -32.69 20.99
C GLU A 65 -9.04 -32.50 19.80
N GLU A 66 -7.74 -32.74 19.95
CA GLU A 66 -6.82 -32.92 18.82
C GLU A 66 -7.04 -34.35 18.29
N GLU A 67 -8.10 -34.58 17.50
CA GLU A 67 -8.19 -35.73 16.61
C GLU A 67 -6.89 -35.78 15.81
N GLU A 68 -6.15 -36.88 15.91
CA GLU A 68 -4.87 -37.05 15.19
C GLU A 68 -5.16 -36.97 13.69
N ILE A 69 -4.83 -35.83 13.11
CA ILE A 69 -4.97 -35.60 11.67
C ILE A 69 -4.03 -36.61 10.99
N PRO A 70 -4.52 -37.49 10.11
CA PRO A 70 -3.71 -38.48 9.43
C PRO A 70 -2.61 -37.79 8.60
N ASP A 71 -1.48 -38.47 8.43
CA ASP A 71 -0.35 -37.95 7.65
C ASP A 71 -0.68 -37.74 6.17
N GLN A 72 -1.71 -38.42 5.65
CA GLN A 72 -2.15 -38.35 4.25
C GLN A 72 -3.67 -38.25 4.18
N ILE A 73 -4.17 -37.45 3.23
CA ILE A 73 -5.61 -37.31 2.93
C ILE A 73 -5.86 -37.42 1.44
N VAL A 74 -7.05 -37.93 1.09
CA VAL A 74 -7.52 -38.02 -0.30
C VAL A 74 -8.19 -36.70 -0.67
N THR A 75 -7.73 -36.11 -1.77
CA THR A 75 -8.20 -34.79 -2.22
C THR A 75 -8.56 -34.80 -3.70
N LYS A 76 -9.51 -33.93 -4.08
CA LYS A 76 -9.91 -33.65 -5.47
C LYS A 76 -9.66 -32.20 -5.79
N PHE A 77 -9.00 -31.90 -6.90
CA PHE A 77 -8.82 -30.52 -7.37
C PHE A 77 -9.95 -30.12 -8.31
N ILE A 78 -10.58 -28.99 -7.98
CA ILE A 78 -11.68 -28.42 -8.76
C ILE A 78 -11.34 -26.96 -9.05
N SER A 79 -11.48 -26.51 -10.30
CA SER A 79 -11.33 -25.10 -10.60
C SER A 79 -12.51 -24.30 -10.02
N MET A 80 -12.32 -23.01 -9.79
CA MET A 80 -13.40 -22.15 -9.33
C MET A 80 -14.56 -22.05 -10.35
N GLU A 81 -14.30 -22.41 -11.61
CA GLU A 81 -15.29 -22.51 -12.69
C GLU A 81 -16.03 -23.86 -12.72
N GLY A 82 -15.71 -24.77 -11.80
CA GLY A 82 -16.37 -26.07 -11.66
C GLY A 82 -15.80 -27.20 -12.54
N THR A 83 -14.69 -26.96 -13.25
CA THR A 83 -14.00 -28.00 -14.03
C THR A 83 -13.10 -28.84 -13.12
N GLU A 84 -13.30 -30.16 -13.14
CA GLU A 84 -12.43 -31.13 -12.42
C GLU A 84 -11.16 -31.37 -13.25
N LEU A 85 -9.99 -31.36 -12.59
CA LEU A 85 -8.73 -31.75 -13.21
C LEU A 85 -8.59 -33.27 -13.22
N ASN A 86 -8.46 -33.84 -14.41
CA ASN A 86 -8.23 -35.26 -14.62
C ASN A 86 -6.72 -35.50 -14.68
N ASN A 87 -6.23 -36.49 -13.93
CA ASN A 87 -4.86 -37.00 -14.08
C ASN A 87 -4.82 -37.95 -15.29
N GLU A 88 -3.98 -37.64 -16.28
CA GLU A 88 -3.81 -38.51 -17.46
C GLU A 88 -3.21 -39.89 -17.11
N GLU A 89 -2.50 -40.04 -15.98
CA GLU A 89 -1.86 -41.28 -15.55
C GLU A 89 -2.76 -42.19 -14.69
N THR A 90 -3.79 -41.66 -14.05
CA THR A 90 -4.73 -42.42 -13.22
C THR A 90 -6.14 -42.05 -13.58
N LEU A 91 -6.94 -43.01 -14.02
CA LEU A 91 -8.36 -42.84 -14.35
C LEU A 91 -9.23 -42.31 -13.19
N THR A 92 -8.62 -41.90 -12.07
CA THR A 92 -9.29 -41.40 -10.87
C THR A 92 -8.87 -39.95 -10.62
N ASN A 93 -9.87 -39.08 -10.42
CA ASN A 93 -9.68 -37.66 -10.09
C ASN A 93 -9.19 -37.43 -8.64
N GLU A 94 -8.79 -38.48 -7.94
CA GLU A 94 -8.43 -38.46 -6.52
C GLU A 94 -6.92 -38.55 -6.35
N ILE A 95 -6.37 -37.60 -5.58
CA ILE A 95 -4.93 -37.51 -5.32
C ILE A 95 -4.72 -37.56 -3.81
N THR A 96 -3.86 -38.50 -3.37
CA THR A 96 -3.43 -38.54 -1.97
C THR A 96 -2.33 -37.51 -1.73
N LEU A 97 -2.57 -36.59 -0.79
CA LEU A 97 -1.63 -35.55 -0.43
C LEU A 97 -1.17 -35.69 1.04
N PRO A 98 0.12 -35.44 1.32
CA PRO A 98 0.59 -35.34 2.69
C PRO A 98 0.00 -34.08 3.36
N THR A 99 -0.47 -34.20 4.60
CA THR A 99 -1.05 -33.08 5.33
C THR A 99 -0.05 -31.97 5.65
N ALA A 100 1.24 -32.28 5.67
CA ALA A 100 2.33 -31.30 5.86
C ALA A 100 2.66 -30.48 4.60
N ILE A 101 1.96 -30.74 3.46
CA ILE A 101 2.24 -30.06 2.18
C ILE A 101 2.08 -28.54 2.32
N THR A 102 3.05 -27.80 1.76
CA THR A 102 3.04 -26.35 1.78
C THR A 102 2.33 -25.78 0.56
N LEU A 103 1.91 -24.51 0.64
CA LEU A 103 1.29 -23.79 -0.48
C LEU A 103 2.20 -23.75 -1.73
N LEU A 104 3.53 -23.72 -1.54
CA LEU A 104 4.49 -23.75 -2.64
C LEU A 104 4.51 -25.10 -3.35
N ASP A 105 4.42 -26.19 -2.58
CA ASP A 105 4.42 -27.53 -3.15
C ASP A 105 3.11 -27.86 -3.86
N LEU A 106 1.97 -27.33 -3.35
CA LEU A 106 0.68 -27.40 -4.04
C LEU A 106 0.71 -26.66 -5.39
N ASN A 107 1.34 -25.48 -5.44
CA ASN A 107 1.51 -24.72 -6.68
C ASN A 107 2.38 -25.48 -7.69
N LYS A 108 3.48 -26.10 -7.24
CA LYS A 108 4.32 -26.95 -8.10
C LYS A 108 3.54 -28.15 -8.64
N LEU A 109 2.80 -28.82 -7.78
CA LEU A 109 2.02 -29.98 -8.16
C LEU A 109 0.99 -29.65 -9.26
N ILE A 110 0.26 -28.55 -9.13
CA ILE A 110 -0.69 -28.13 -10.16
C ILE A 110 0.01 -27.73 -11.45
N ASN A 111 1.05 -26.92 -11.39
CA ASN A 111 1.73 -26.44 -12.60
C ASN A 111 2.48 -27.57 -13.34
N GLU A 112 3.17 -28.44 -12.61
CA GLU A 112 4.04 -29.45 -13.20
C GLU A 112 3.32 -30.72 -13.58
N LYS A 113 2.37 -31.20 -12.76
CA LYS A 113 1.73 -32.50 -12.92
C LYS A 113 0.31 -32.43 -13.45
N LEU A 114 -0.48 -31.42 -13.14
CA LEU A 114 -1.90 -31.37 -13.49
C LEU A 114 -2.19 -30.51 -14.72
N LEU A 115 -1.48 -29.39 -14.89
CA LEU A 115 -1.70 -28.45 -16.00
C LEU A 115 -0.58 -28.44 -17.03
N ASN A 116 0.52 -29.19 -16.81
CA ASN A 116 1.71 -29.22 -17.69
C ASN A 116 2.28 -27.85 -18.09
N ASN A 117 2.06 -26.82 -17.26
CA ASN A 117 2.51 -25.45 -17.51
C ASN A 117 3.93 -25.22 -16.96
N LYS A 118 4.92 -26.01 -17.43
CA LYS A 118 6.31 -25.89 -16.96
C LYS A 118 6.98 -24.59 -17.38
N ASP A 119 6.63 -24.07 -18.56
CA ASP A 119 7.28 -22.89 -19.13
C ASP A 119 6.76 -21.58 -18.55
N ASP A 120 5.54 -21.57 -18.00
CA ASP A 120 4.89 -20.38 -17.45
C ASP A 120 4.08 -20.72 -16.17
N PRO A 121 4.76 -21.01 -15.03
CA PRO A 121 4.10 -21.43 -13.81
C PRO A 121 3.21 -20.33 -13.25
N GLN A 122 1.93 -20.64 -13.08
CA GLN A 122 0.95 -19.75 -12.46
C GLN A 122 0.91 -19.98 -10.95
N LEU A 123 0.65 -18.92 -10.18
CA LEU A 123 0.38 -19.03 -8.76
C LEU A 123 -1.12 -19.20 -8.55
N TYR A 124 -1.49 -20.17 -7.71
CA TYR A 124 -2.87 -20.47 -7.37
C TYR A 124 -3.13 -20.26 -5.89
N GLN A 125 -4.33 -19.83 -5.58
CA GLN A 125 -4.89 -19.83 -4.23
C GLN A 125 -5.74 -21.08 -4.06
N PHE A 126 -5.67 -21.70 -2.90
CA PHE A 126 -6.35 -22.94 -2.60
C PHE A 126 -7.35 -22.75 -1.46
N TYR A 127 -8.51 -23.34 -1.61
CA TYR A 127 -9.59 -23.28 -0.65
C TYR A 127 -10.10 -24.70 -0.35
N ILE A 128 -10.43 -24.99 0.91
CA ILE A 128 -11.12 -26.20 1.36
C ILE A 128 -12.33 -25.75 2.15
N ASN A 129 -13.54 -26.17 1.73
CA ASN A 129 -14.79 -25.74 2.38
C ASN A 129 -14.83 -24.23 2.67
N ASP A 130 -14.48 -23.42 1.65
CA ASP A 130 -14.40 -21.96 1.69
C ASP A 130 -13.34 -21.35 2.62
N ILE A 131 -12.50 -22.20 3.23
CA ILE A 131 -11.37 -21.75 4.06
C ILE A 131 -10.09 -21.73 3.21
N GLN A 132 -9.45 -20.57 3.10
CA GLN A 132 -8.20 -20.42 2.36
C GLN A 132 -7.03 -21.11 3.05
N ILE A 133 -6.25 -21.89 2.29
CA ILE A 133 -4.98 -22.46 2.74
C ILE A 133 -3.91 -21.36 2.72
N LYS A 134 -3.43 -20.92 3.89
CA LYS A 134 -2.44 -19.83 4.00
C LYS A 134 -1.01 -20.32 4.15
N THR A 135 -0.78 -21.40 4.84
CA THR A 135 0.54 -21.96 5.17
C THR A 135 0.63 -23.42 4.77
N ASN A 136 0.03 -24.30 5.56
CA ASN A 136 0.02 -25.73 5.39
C ASN A 136 -1.42 -26.28 5.39
N LEU A 137 -1.60 -27.41 4.75
CA LEU A 137 -2.89 -28.10 4.70
C LEU A 137 -3.36 -28.49 6.11
N LYS A 138 -2.45 -28.94 6.98
CA LYS A 138 -2.72 -29.37 8.35
C LYS A 138 -3.38 -28.29 9.20
N GLU A 139 -2.89 -27.06 9.14
CA GLU A 139 -3.46 -25.91 9.87
C GLU A 139 -4.87 -25.52 9.40
N THR A 140 -5.16 -25.78 8.14
CA THR A 140 -6.47 -25.49 7.56
C THR A 140 -7.49 -26.55 7.99
N LEU A 141 -7.07 -27.81 8.02
CA LEU A 141 -7.91 -28.94 8.46
C LEU A 141 -8.27 -28.82 9.95
N GLN A 142 -7.37 -28.33 10.80
CA GLN A 142 -7.65 -28.07 12.21
C GLN A 142 -8.78 -27.04 12.45
N LYS A 143 -9.08 -26.21 11.46
CA LYS A 143 -10.14 -25.20 11.54
C LYS A 143 -11.50 -25.73 11.08
N ILE A 144 -11.54 -26.90 10.47
CA ILE A 144 -12.77 -27.55 9.99
C ILE A 144 -13.39 -28.32 11.15
N LYS A 145 -14.60 -27.97 11.56
CA LYS A 145 -15.30 -28.56 12.71
C LYS A 145 -15.70 -30.01 12.55
N ASP A 146 -15.92 -30.44 11.29
CA ASP A 146 -16.39 -31.80 10.98
C ASP A 146 -15.33 -32.55 10.15
N PHE A 147 -14.10 -32.65 10.67
CA PHE A 147 -13.03 -33.38 10.00
C PHE A 147 -13.29 -34.90 10.09
N SER A 148 -13.23 -35.60 8.94
CA SER A 148 -13.28 -37.06 8.87
C SER A 148 -12.18 -37.57 7.95
N SER A 149 -11.40 -38.53 8.40
CA SER A 149 -10.29 -39.14 7.63
C SER A 149 -10.74 -39.94 6.42
N GLU A 150 -12.02 -40.32 6.36
CA GLU A 150 -12.59 -41.17 5.30
C GLU A 150 -13.22 -40.37 4.14
N THR A 151 -13.33 -39.04 4.29
CA THR A 151 -13.97 -38.21 3.27
C THR A 151 -12.95 -37.63 2.29
N THR A 152 -13.30 -37.62 0.99
CA THR A 152 -12.50 -36.93 -0.03
C THR A 152 -12.73 -35.41 0.05
N TYR A 153 -11.67 -34.65 0.29
CA TYR A 153 -11.75 -33.19 0.40
C TYR A 153 -11.61 -32.55 -0.98
N LYS A 154 -12.51 -31.60 -1.26
CA LYS A 154 -12.46 -30.80 -2.48
C LYS A 154 -11.54 -29.60 -2.25
N ILE A 155 -10.42 -29.55 -2.95
CA ILE A 155 -9.54 -28.38 -2.99
C ILE A 155 -9.93 -27.55 -4.21
N VAL A 156 -10.57 -26.41 -3.96
CA VAL A 156 -10.88 -25.43 -5.00
C VAL A 156 -9.63 -24.60 -5.24
N TYR A 157 -9.13 -24.57 -6.47
CA TYR A 157 -8.02 -23.71 -6.85
C TYR A 157 -8.51 -22.55 -7.72
N CYS A 158 -7.96 -21.37 -7.46
CA CYS A 158 -8.20 -20.15 -8.22
C CYS A 158 -6.85 -19.55 -8.60
N PRO A 159 -6.62 -19.14 -9.85
CA PRO A 159 -5.41 -18.40 -10.18
C PRO A 159 -5.33 -17.15 -9.30
N GLU A 160 -4.17 -16.90 -8.70
CA GLU A 160 -3.97 -15.83 -7.70
C GLU A 160 -4.22 -14.44 -8.28
N SER A 161 -4.08 -14.28 -9.57
CA SER A 161 -4.64 -13.18 -10.38
C SER A 161 -4.55 -13.54 -11.86
N LEU A 162 -5.63 -13.35 -12.60
CA LEU A 162 -5.62 -13.36 -14.06
C LEU A 162 -4.81 -12.19 -14.62
N PHE A 163 -4.48 -11.25 -13.76
CA PHE A 163 -3.79 -10.01 -14.07
C PHE A 163 -2.28 -10.21 -13.95
N ARG A 164 -1.61 -10.38 -15.09
CA ARG A 164 -0.14 -10.42 -15.17
C ARG A 164 0.40 -9.08 -15.61
N VAL A 165 1.02 -8.38 -14.68
CA VAL A 165 1.87 -7.24 -15.02
C VAL A 165 3.22 -7.77 -15.47
N LYS A 166 3.61 -7.44 -16.69
CA LYS A 166 4.95 -7.75 -17.20
C LYS A 166 5.97 -6.75 -16.63
N PRO A 167 7.23 -7.14 -16.48
CA PRO A 167 8.27 -6.22 -16.04
C PRO A 167 8.52 -5.14 -17.10
N LEU A 168 8.73 -3.92 -16.66
CA LEU A 168 9.13 -2.83 -17.53
C LEU A 168 10.57 -3.05 -17.98
N THR A 169 10.79 -3.14 -19.29
CA THR A 169 12.08 -3.52 -19.86
C THR A 169 12.76 -2.37 -20.58
N ARG A 170 12.01 -1.41 -21.09
CA ARG A 170 12.53 -0.32 -21.92
C ARG A 170 11.84 1.01 -21.63
N GLY A 171 12.54 2.10 -21.91
CA GLY A 171 11.93 3.41 -22.09
C GLY A 171 11.04 3.39 -23.32
N GLY A 172 9.80 3.78 -23.15
CA GLY A 172 8.87 4.07 -24.24
C GLY A 172 9.07 5.49 -24.75
N THR A 173 7.99 6.24 -24.84
CA THR A 173 7.95 7.60 -25.34
C THR A 173 8.51 8.60 -24.34
N ILE A 174 9.20 9.61 -24.85
CA ILE A 174 9.58 10.79 -24.07
C ILE A 174 8.53 11.85 -24.35
N LEU A 175 7.91 12.35 -23.29
CA LEU A 175 6.88 13.38 -23.37
C LEU A 175 7.54 14.72 -23.04
N GLU A 176 7.72 15.54 -24.08
CA GLU A 176 8.33 16.87 -23.97
C GLU A 176 7.23 17.95 -23.95
N GLY A 177 7.46 19.02 -23.22
CA GLY A 177 6.53 20.14 -23.17
C GLY A 177 6.71 21.04 -21.95
N HIS A 178 7.03 20.48 -20.77
CA HIS A 178 7.33 21.31 -19.60
C HIS A 178 8.60 22.14 -19.80
N SER A 179 8.58 23.38 -19.33
CA SER A 179 9.74 24.30 -19.41
C SER A 179 10.57 24.34 -18.13
N ASP A 180 10.12 23.65 -17.06
CA ASP A 180 10.84 23.51 -15.78
C ASP A 180 10.65 22.08 -15.23
N SER A 181 11.27 21.81 -14.08
CA SER A 181 11.29 20.51 -13.42
C SER A 181 9.89 19.96 -13.15
N ILE A 182 9.71 18.66 -13.38
CA ILE A 182 8.44 17.97 -13.13
C ILE A 182 8.45 17.45 -11.69
N LEU A 183 7.53 17.96 -10.88
CA LEU A 183 7.48 17.70 -9.45
C LEU A 183 6.51 16.58 -9.08
N THR A 184 5.44 16.40 -9.89
CA THR A 184 4.42 15.40 -9.61
C THR A 184 3.85 14.81 -10.90
N VAL A 185 3.62 13.50 -10.88
CA VAL A 185 3.02 12.74 -11.98
C VAL A 185 2.01 11.77 -11.39
N GLN A 186 0.83 11.68 -11.98
CA GLN A 186 -0.20 10.75 -11.52
C GLN A 186 -1.03 10.19 -12.68
N PHE A 187 -1.22 8.87 -12.69
CA PHE A 187 -2.21 8.24 -13.57
C PHE A 187 -3.63 8.43 -13.04
N SER A 188 -4.57 8.57 -13.94
CA SER A 188 -6.00 8.52 -13.64
C SER A 188 -6.39 7.14 -13.08
N PRO A 189 -7.48 7.04 -12.29
CA PRO A 189 -7.96 5.77 -11.74
C PRO A 189 -8.24 4.70 -12.78
N ASP A 190 -8.57 5.10 -14.01
CA ASP A 190 -8.80 4.23 -15.17
C ASP A 190 -7.53 3.90 -15.97
N GLY A 191 -6.38 4.48 -15.61
CA GLY A 191 -5.08 4.21 -16.24
C GLY A 191 -4.92 4.68 -17.69
N ASN A 192 -5.89 5.40 -18.26
CA ASN A 192 -5.87 5.86 -19.67
C ASN A 192 -5.32 7.26 -19.83
N LEU A 193 -5.29 8.04 -18.76
CA LEU A 193 -4.79 9.41 -18.75
C LEU A 193 -3.66 9.55 -17.75
N LEU A 194 -2.65 10.31 -18.13
CA LEU A 194 -1.57 10.73 -17.23
C LEU A 194 -1.62 12.25 -17.09
N CYS A 195 -1.40 12.73 -15.88
CA CYS A 195 -1.22 14.15 -15.61
C CYS A 195 0.15 14.42 -15.01
N SER A 196 0.77 15.51 -15.43
CA SER A 196 2.04 15.99 -14.90
C SER A 196 1.94 17.46 -14.52
N GLY A 197 2.52 17.81 -13.38
CA GLY A 197 2.63 19.16 -12.87
C GLY A 197 4.07 19.55 -12.67
N GLY A 198 4.43 20.72 -13.16
CA GLY A 198 5.80 21.18 -13.16
C GLY A 198 6.05 22.46 -12.36
N GLY A 199 7.32 22.83 -12.28
CA GLY A 199 7.79 24.11 -11.78
C GLY A 199 7.44 25.27 -12.69
N ASP A 200 7.06 24.98 -13.92
CA ASP A 200 6.55 25.96 -14.91
C ASP A 200 5.10 26.41 -14.63
N ALA A 201 4.52 26.00 -13.50
CA ALA A 201 3.14 26.30 -13.12
C ALA A 201 2.07 25.74 -14.08
N THR A 202 2.43 24.86 -15.02
CA THR A 202 1.50 24.23 -15.96
C THR A 202 1.10 22.84 -15.54
N LEU A 203 -0.17 22.50 -15.80
CA LEU A 203 -0.67 21.12 -15.76
C LEU A 203 -0.77 20.60 -17.18
N ARG A 204 -0.21 19.43 -17.44
CA ARG A 204 -0.30 18.80 -18.76
C ARG A 204 -1.00 17.46 -18.68
N PHE A 205 -1.83 17.19 -19.68
CA PHE A 205 -2.54 15.93 -19.87
C PHE A 205 -1.91 15.14 -21.01
N TRP A 206 -1.80 13.84 -20.81
CA TRP A 206 -1.18 12.92 -21.75
C TRP A 206 -2.10 11.72 -21.97
N ASP A 207 -2.39 11.41 -23.22
CA ASP A 207 -3.13 10.21 -23.57
C ASP A 207 -2.20 9.00 -23.51
N MET A 208 -2.59 7.99 -22.75
CA MET A 208 -1.80 6.77 -22.56
C MET A 208 -2.06 5.70 -23.63
N GLU A 209 -3.01 5.90 -24.51
CA GLU A 209 -3.21 5.03 -25.68
C GLU A 209 -2.24 5.40 -26.80
N THR A 210 -2.14 6.68 -27.10
CA THR A 210 -1.30 7.22 -28.18
C THR A 210 0.07 7.72 -27.72
N ASP A 211 0.29 7.88 -26.42
CA ASP A 211 1.49 8.49 -25.81
C ASP A 211 1.75 9.92 -26.35
N THR A 212 0.68 10.70 -26.54
CA THR A 212 0.75 12.06 -27.07
C THR A 212 0.22 13.08 -26.06
N PRO A 213 0.70 14.35 -26.12
CA PRO A 213 0.09 15.42 -25.36
C PRO A 213 -1.34 15.66 -25.85
N ILE A 214 -2.24 15.89 -24.90
CA ILE A 214 -3.60 16.30 -25.21
C ILE A 214 -3.61 17.82 -25.17
N THR A 215 -3.63 18.42 -26.37
CA THR A 215 -3.93 19.83 -26.56
C THR A 215 -5.42 19.99 -26.82
N SER A 216 -6.00 21.13 -26.51
CA SER A 216 -7.42 21.42 -26.70
C SER A 216 -7.90 21.23 -28.16
N ASN A 217 -6.98 21.20 -29.12
CA ASN A 217 -7.24 21.11 -30.54
C ASN A 217 -7.56 19.72 -31.10
N ASN A 218 -7.38 18.62 -30.35
CA ASN A 218 -7.62 17.26 -30.85
C ASN A 218 -9.12 16.87 -30.92
N LYS A 219 -10.05 17.82 -30.77
CA LYS A 219 -11.48 17.59 -31.04
C LYS A 219 -11.87 18.17 -32.41
N LYS A 220 -11.93 17.28 -33.43
CA LYS A 220 -12.55 17.43 -34.74
C LYS A 220 -12.03 18.57 -35.63
N GLU A 221 -11.46 18.17 -36.73
CA GLU A 221 -10.98 19.00 -37.85
C GLU A 221 -12.05 19.89 -38.54
N ASP A 222 -13.26 20.02 -38.01
CA ASP A 222 -14.38 20.62 -38.72
C ASP A 222 -14.70 22.10 -38.39
N GLU A 223 -14.02 22.70 -37.39
CA GLU A 223 -14.22 24.15 -37.12
C GLU A 223 -12.87 24.85 -36.84
N LYS A 224 -12.23 25.28 -37.95
CA LYS A 224 -11.12 26.24 -37.89
C LYS A 224 -11.64 27.61 -37.46
N LYS A 225 -11.27 28.06 -36.25
CA LYS A 225 -11.24 29.47 -35.88
C LYS A 225 -9.80 29.91 -35.66
N GLU A 226 -9.46 30.97 -36.39
CA GLU A 226 -8.17 31.65 -36.38
C GLU A 226 -8.02 32.49 -35.09
N ASP A 227 -7.67 31.93 -33.95
CA ASP A 227 -7.20 32.66 -32.79
C ASP A 227 -6.34 31.70 -31.96
N ASP A 228 -5.11 31.42 -32.43
CA ASP A 228 -4.18 30.42 -31.85
C ASP A 228 -3.51 30.90 -30.56
N ASP A 229 -3.62 32.16 -30.16
CA ASP A 229 -2.92 32.72 -28.98
C ASP A 229 -3.66 32.51 -27.65
N ASP A 230 -4.98 32.25 -27.68
CA ASP A 230 -5.79 32.09 -26.46
C ASP A 230 -5.72 30.67 -25.84
N GLU A 231 -5.15 29.69 -26.54
CA GLU A 231 -5.23 28.26 -26.13
C GLU A 231 -4.14 27.82 -25.16
N GLU A 232 -2.98 28.47 -25.14
CA GLU A 232 -1.95 28.22 -24.12
C GLU A 232 -2.35 28.81 -22.75
N GLU A 233 -3.16 29.86 -22.71
CA GLU A 233 -3.66 30.48 -21.46
C GLU A 233 -4.64 29.55 -20.71
N ASP A 234 -5.40 28.71 -21.40
CA ASP A 234 -6.39 27.78 -20.79
C ASP A 234 -5.76 26.69 -19.92
N MET A 235 -4.48 26.36 -20.12
CA MET A 235 -3.74 25.36 -19.36
C MET A 235 -2.95 25.92 -18.17
N GLN A 236 -2.84 27.24 -18.07
CA GLN A 236 -2.10 27.94 -17.01
C GLN A 236 -3.03 28.55 -15.97
N LEU A 237 -3.56 27.73 -15.07
CA LEU A 237 -4.40 28.19 -13.97
C LEU A 237 -3.58 28.67 -12.76
N HIS A 238 -2.37 28.15 -12.61
CA HIS A 238 -1.44 28.43 -11.52
C HIS A 238 -0.36 29.44 -11.93
N ASN A 239 0.11 30.22 -10.97
CA ASN A 239 1.25 31.15 -11.16
C ASN A 239 2.54 30.65 -10.51
N ALA A 240 2.49 29.50 -9.85
CA ALA A 240 3.60 28.93 -9.09
C ALA A 240 3.65 27.41 -9.23
N TRP A 241 4.73 26.81 -8.79
CA TRP A 241 5.03 25.38 -8.90
C TRP A 241 3.88 24.49 -8.41
N ILE A 242 3.48 23.54 -9.22
CA ILE A 242 2.46 22.55 -8.86
C ILE A 242 3.15 21.43 -8.08
N LEU A 243 2.79 21.29 -6.80
CA LEU A 243 3.37 20.28 -5.91
C LEU A 243 2.56 18.99 -5.82
N THR A 244 1.26 19.07 -5.98
CA THR A 244 0.38 17.92 -5.80
C THR A 244 -0.71 17.90 -6.86
N ILE A 245 -0.98 16.68 -7.36
CA ILE A 245 -2.05 16.37 -8.29
C ILE A 245 -2.81 15.19 -7.70
N VAL A 246 -4.14 15.27 -7.64
CA VAL A 246 -4.96 14.16 -7.16
C VAL A 246 -6.23 14.05 -7.99
N PHE A 247 -6.46 12.84 -8.55
CA PHE A 247 -7.72 12.50 -9.21
C PHE A 247 -8.80 12.14 -8.18
N SER A 248 -10.05 12.45 -8.49
CA SER A 248 -11.18 11.88 -7.77
C SER A 248 -11.26 10.35 -8.03
N PRO A 249 -11.74 9.55 -7.07
CA PRO A 249 -11.79 8.09 -7.22
C PRO A 249 -12.69 7.57 -8.35
N ASP A 250 -13.60 8.42 -8.85
CA ASP A 250 -14.46 8.14 -10.02
C ASP A 250 -13.85 8.63 -11.34
N GLY A 251 -12.71 9.33 -11.30
CA GLY A 251 -12.03 9.89 -12.45
C GLY A 251 -12.74 11.09 -13.10
N SER A 252 -13.75 11.69 -12.46
CA SER A 252 -14.50 12.83 -13.02
C SER A 252 -13.88 14.18 -12.76
N LEU A 253 -13.03 14.30 -11.75
CA LEU A 253 -12.39 15.54 -11.34
C LEU A 253 -10.91 15.31 -11.07
N LEU A 254 -10.15 16.39 -11.24
CA LEU A 254 -8.74 16.48 -10.85
C LEU A 254 -8.54 17.77 -10.03
N VAL A 255 -7.78 17.68 -8.96
CA VAL A 255 -7.39 18.84 -8.15
C VAL A 255 -5.88 18.96 -8.12
N THR A 256 -5.40 20.17 -8.35
CA THR A 256 -3.97 20.53 -8.30
C THR A 256 -3.72 21.53 -7.16
N GLY A 257 -2.56 21.47 -6.53
CA GLY A 257 -2.16 22.40 -5.47
C GLY A 257 -0.76 22.95 -5.70
N ASP A 258 -0.57 24.24 -5.42
CA ASP A 258 0.68 24.95 -5.67
C ASP A 258 1.42 25.41 -4.40
N VAL A 259 2.62 25.95 -4.63
CA VAL A 259 3.51 26.51 -3.60
C VAL A 259 2.94 27.79 -2.96
N GLU A 260 2.16 28.57 -3.66
CA GLU A 260 1.55 29.78 -3.10
C GLU A 260 0.28 29.49 -2.30
N GLY A 261 -0.20 28.26 -2.29
CA GLY A 261 -1.39 27.83 -1.55
C GLY A 261 -2.69 28.02 -2.31
N TYR A 262 -2.64 28.07 -3.63
CA TYR A 262 -3.82 28.02 -4.48
C TYR A 262 -4.07 26.58 -4.96
N PHE A 263 -5.32 26.24 -5.19
CA PHE A 263 -5.69 25.02 -5.88
C PHE A 263 -6.53 25.30 -7.12
N GLY A 264 -6.39 24.43 -8.10
CA GLY A 264 -7.21 24.39 -9.31
C GLY A 264 -8.06 23.13 -9.34
N ILE A 265 -9.27 23.23 -9.90
CA ILE A 265 -10.14 22.08 -10.16
C ILE A 265 -10.30 21.96 -11.68
N TRP A 266 -10.04 20.75 -12.18
CA TRP A 266 -10.00 20.44 -13.59
C TRP A 266 -11.02 19.35 -13.94
N ASP A 267 -11.50 19.41 -15.17
CA ASP A 267 -12.31 18.36 -15.77
C ASP A 267 -11.40 17.51 -16.68
N PRO A 268 -11.04 16.29 -16.27
CA PRO A 268 -10.16 15.42 -17.06
C PRO A 268 -10.85 14.81 -18.28
N ILE A 269 -12.17 14.99 -18.44
CA ILE A 269 -12.92 14.53 -19.62
C ILE A 269 -12.82 15.56 -20.75
N ASN A 270 -12.94 16.85 -20.39
CA ASN A 270 -12.88 17.96 -21.34
C ASN A 270 -11.50 18.64 -21.39
N TYR A 271 -10.58 18.24 -20.52
CA TYR A 271 -9.22 18.78 -20.39
C TYR A 271 -9.18 20.29 -20.11
N LYS A 272 -10.21 20.82 -19.46
CA LYS A 272 -10.37 22.24 -19.17
C LYS A 272 -10.48 22.50 -17.66
N PRO A 273 -10.06 23.68 -17.19
CA PRO A 273 -10.30 24.08 -15.82
C PRO A 273 -11.80 24.25 -15.57
N LYS A 274 -12.32 23.64 -14.52
CA LYS A 274 -13.72 23.77 -14.09
C LYS A 274 -13.98 25.13 -13.42
N ILE A 275 -12.96 25.70 -12.83
CA ILE A 275 -12.98 27.01 -12.16
C ILE A 275 -12.03 27.94 -12.92
N ARG A 276 -12.54 29.09 -13.35
CA ARG A 276 -11.78 30.07 -14.17
C ARG A 276 -10.53 30.67 -13.48
N LYS A 277 -10.43 30.62 -12.16
CA LYS A 277 -9.29 31.13 -11.38
C LYS A 277 -8.98 30.18 -10.26
N ALA A 278 -7.70 29.95 -10.02
CA ALA A 278 -7.24 29.18 -8.86
C ALA A 278 -7.75 29.78 -7.55
N THR A 279 -8.20 28.94 -6.65
CA THR A 279 -8.77 29.36 -5.38
C THR A 279 -7.71 29.35 -4.29
N LYS A 280 -7.58 30.46 -3.55
CA LYS A 280 -6.67 30.54 -2.39
C LYS A 280 -7.15 29.65 -1.26
N ALA A 281 -6.46 28.53 -1.04
CA ALA A 281 -6.77 27.63 0.06
C ALA A 281 -5.95 27.93 1.31
N HIS A 282 -4.65 28.07 1.18
CA HIS A 282 -3.72 28.18 2.28
C HIS A 282 -2.85 29.43 2.18
N LYS A 283 -2.30 29.86 3.31
CA LYS A 283 -1.36 30.99 3.33
C LYS A 283 0.02 30.63 2.80
N LYS A 284 0.36 29.33 2.82
CA LYS A 284 1.62 28.75 2.38
C LYS A 284 1.32 27.58 1.47
N TRP A 285 2.33 26.83 1.10
CA TRP A 285 2.29 25.66 0.21
C TRP A 285 1.15 24.69 0.55
N ILE A 286 0.48 24.21 -0.47
CA ILE A 286 -0.38 23.04 -0.35
C ILE A 286 0.53 21.80 -0.42
N THR A 287 0.55 21.05 0.66
CA THR A 287 1.43 19.87 0.79
C THR A 287 0.75 18.59 0.35
N SER A 288 -0.55 18.46 0.61
CA SER A 288 -1.29 17.25 0.25
C SER A 288 -2.79 17.54 0.07
N ILE A 289 -3.39 16.78 -0.82
CA ILE A 289 -4.83 16.79 -1.10
C ILE A 289 -5.34 15.35 -1.04
N SER A 290 -6.53 15.11 -0.52
CA SER A 290 -7.16 13.79 -0.50
C SER A 290 -8.66 13.91 -0.73
N PHE A 291 -9.21 13.08 -1.63
CA PHE A 291 -10.65 12.99 -1.86
C PHE A 291 -11.33 12.07 -0.86
N LYS A 292 -12.60 12.34 -0.58
CA LYS A 292 -13.47 11.40 0.12
C LYS A 292 -13.60 10.12 -0.73
N PRO A 293 -13.41 8.92 -0.15
CA PRO A 293 -13.56 7.65 -0.85
C PRO A 293 -14.95 7.47 -1.46
N LEU A 294 -15.02 6.89 -2.68
CA LEU A 294 -16.25 6.80 -3.46
C LEU A 294 -17.37 6.02 -2.76
N HIS A 295 -17.04 4.93 -2.05
CA HIS A 295 -18.02 4.09 -1.35
C HIS A 295 -18.67 4.73 -0.12
N LEU A 296 -18.18 5.90 0.34
CA LEU A 296 -18.74 6.64 1.48
C LEU A 296 -19.79 7.67 1.08
N TYR A 297 -19.95 7.92 -0.23
CA TYR A 297 -20.95 8.88 -0.69
C TYR A 297 -22.37 8.30 -0.59
N LYS A 298 -23.29 9.15 -0.14
CA LYS A 298 -24.74 8.89 -0.21
C LYS A 298 -25.30 9.43 -1.52
N ASP A 299 -26.52 9.01 -1.85
CA ASP A 299 -27.24 9.51 -3.02
C ASP A 299 -27.26 11.04 -3.05
N ASN A 300 -26.82 11.63 -4.16
CA ASN A 300 -26.77 13.08 -4.40
C ASN A 300 -25.85 13.88 -3.47
N GLU A 301 -24.93 13.23 -2.77
CA GLU A 301 -23.93 13.94 -1.99
C GLU A 301 -22.87 14.59 -2.91
N VAL A 302 -22.44 15.78 -2.55
CA VAL A 302 -21.46 16.55 -3.31
C VAL A 302 -20.07 15.95 -3.12
N ILE A 303 -19.29 15.88 -4.20
CA ILE A 303 -17.89 15.43 -4.12
C ILE A 303 -17.09 16.37 -3.22
N LYS A 304 -16.44 15.80 -2.20
CA LYS A 304 -15.65 16.52 -1.19
C LYS A 304 -14.19 16.12 -1.27
N PHE A 305 -13.31 17.05 -0.97
CA PHE A 305 -11.89 16.78 -0.75
C PHE A 305 -11.34 17.63 0.40
N VAL A 306 -10.26 17.17 0.98
CA VAL A 306 -9.51 17.91 1.99
C VAL A 306 -8.18 18.37 1.42
N SER A 307 -7.77 19.58 1.81
CA SER A 307 -6.44 20.11 1.53
C SER A 307 -5.70 20.42 2.82
N THR A 308 -4.42 20.21 2.82
CA THR A 308 -3.52 20.57 3.93
C THR A 308 -2.36 21.39 3.42
N GLY A 309 -1.86 22.25 4.28
CA GLY A 309 -0.79 23.16 3.91
C GLY A 309 0.30 23.26 4.97
N LYS A 310 1.38 23.93 4.55
CA LYS A 310 2.51 24.28 5.40
C LYS A 310 2.15 25.32 6.49
N ASP A 311 0.91 25.81 6.49
CA ASP A 311 0.34 26.69 7.50
C ASP A 311 -0.31 25.96 8.68
N GLY A 312 -0.30 24.61 8.68
CA GLY A 312 -0.86 23.79 9.76
C GLY A 312 -2.39 23.66 9.73
N PHE A 313 -3.06 24.16 8.70
CA PHE A 313 -4.52 24.07 8.56
C PHE A 313 -4.93 22.84 7.75
N LEU A 314 -6.05 22.25 8.15
CA LEU A 314 -6.81 21.25 7.42
C LEU A 314 -8.13 21.88 6.96
N LYS A 315 -8.44 21.82 5.68
CA LYS A 315 -9.63 22.45 5.10
C LYS A 315 -10.43 21.46 4.26
N LEU A 316 -11.74 21.46 4.44
CA LEU A 316 -12.69 20.65 3.71
C LEU A 316 -13.38 21.51 2.63
N TRP A 317 -13.45 20.98 1.41
CA TRP A 317 -13.92 21.67 0.23
C TRP A 317 -15.01 20.89 -0.50
N ASN A 318 -15.89 21.65 -1.14
CA ASN A 318 -16.80 21.14 -2.15
C ASN A 318 -16.08 21.16 -3.52
N ALA A 319 -15.80 19.99 -4.10
CA ALA A 319 -15.08 19.85 -5.37
C ALA A 319 -15.87 20.35 -6.59
N THR A 320 -17.20 20.46 -6.48
CA THR A 320 -18.04 20.94 -7.60
C THR A 320 -18.02 22.46 -7.70
N THR A 321 -18.04 23.15 -6.56
CA THR A 321 -18.17 24.61 -6.50
C THR A 321 -16.87 25.34 -6.13
N GLY A 322 -15.84 24.59 -5.66
CA GLY A 322 -14.59 25.17 -5.14
C GLY A 322 -14.76 25.97 -3.85
N LYS A 323 -15.91 25.88 -3.17
CA LYS A 323 -16.16 26.60 -1.92
C LYS A 323 -15.71 25.80 -0.69
N ILE A 324 -15.18 26.52 0.29
CA ILE A 324 -14.80 25.96 1.58
C ILE A 324 -16.07 25.56 2.36
N ILE A 325 -16.02 24.38 2.98
CA ILE A 325 -17.06 23.89 3.89
C ILE A 325 -16.62 24.13 5.32
N LEU A 326 -15.45 23.64 5.70
CA LEU A 326 -14.89 23.73 7.04
C LEU A 326 -13.39 24.02 6.99
N SER A 327 -12.87 24.65 8.06
CA SER A 327 -11.43 24.93 8.22
C SER A 327 -11.06 24.80 9.69
N VAL A 328 -10.03 23.99 9.96
CA VAL A 328 -9.53 23.73 11.31
C VAL A 328 -8.02 23.90 11.34
N SER A 329 -7.51 24.53 12.41
CA SER A 329 -6.07 24.52 12.72
C SER A 329 -5.74 23.15 13.32
N ALA A 330 -5.22 22.27 12.48
CA ALA A 330 -4.98 20.87 12.86
C ALA A 330 -3.67 20.71 13.64
N HIS A 331 -2.59 21.31 13.18
CA HIS A 331 -1.25 21.14 13.73
C HIS A 331 -0.58 22.48 14.03
N SER A 332 0.42 22.44 14.91
CA SER A 332 1.22 23.64 15.26
C SER A 332 2.30 23.96 14.22
N GLN A 333 2.67 22.95 13.39
CA GLN A 333 3.66 23.09 12.32
C GLN A 333 3.07 22.62 10.99
N SER A 334 3.93 22.56 9.96
CA SER A 334 3.58 22.11 8.61
C SER A 334 2.96 20.72 8.64
N ILE A 335 1.86 20.55 7.91
CA ILE A 335 1.29 19.22 7.64
C ILE A 335 1.97 18.72 6.37
N THR A 336 2.56 17.53 6.44
CA THR A 336 3.32 16.93 5.32
C THR A 336 2.45 16.11 4.40
N LYS A 337 1.54 15.30 4.96
CA LYS A 337 0.62 14.45 4.17
C LYS A 337 -0.74 14.30 4.86
N THR A 338 -1.78 14.12 4.05
CA THR A 338 -3.13 13.79 4.52
C THR A 338 -3.72 12.67 3.70
N ILE A 339 -4.49 11.78 4.33
CA ILE A 339 -5.20 10.68 3.67
C ILE A 339 -6.60 10.55 4.27
N TRP A 340 -7.60 10.48 3.41
CA TRP A 340 -8.98 10.14 3.80
C TRP A 340 -9.17 8.64 3.68
N SER A 341 -9.48 8.00 4.80
CA SER A 341 -9.57 6.54 4.89
C SER A 341 -10.93 6.00 4.43
N GLY A 342 -10.98 4.70 4.18
CA GLY A 342 -12.23 4.01 3.85
C GLY A 342 -13.22 3.89 5.01
N GLU A 343 -12.80 4.16 6.24
CA GLU A 343 -13.66 4.22 7.43
C GLU A 343 -14.22 5.62 7.72
N ASN A 344 -14.15 6.53 6.74
CA ASN A 344 -14.57 7.93 6.83
C ASN A 344 -13.80 8.76 7.88
N ILE A 345 -12.50 8.54 7.94
CA ILE A 345 -11.58 9.17 8.88
C ILE A 345 -10.46 9.84 8.10
N ILE A 346 -10.07 11.02 8.55
CA ILE A 346 -9.00 11.79 7.95
C ILE A 346 -7.76 11.71 8.85
N TYR A 347 -6.68 11.19 8.31
CA TYR A 347 -5.37 11.16 8.95
C TYR A 347 -4.52 12.32 8.45
N THR A 348 -3.84 13.01 9.35
CA THR A 348 -2.90 14.08 9.03
C THR A 348 -1.59 13.85 9.78
N CYS A 349 -0.47 13.92 9.10
CA CYS A 349 0.85 13.87 9.71
C CYS A 349 1.59 15.18 9.53
N SER A 350 2.45 15.52 10.48
CA SER A 350 3.06 16.85 10.58
C SER A 350 4.52 16.82 11.04
N GLU A 351 5.19 17.94 10.76
CA GLU A 351 6.51 18.27 11.31
C GLU A 351 6.48 18.44 12.83
N ASP A 352 5.30 18.55 13.48
CA ASP A 352 5.16 18.57 14.94
C ASP A 352 5.29 17.18 15.60
N GLN A 353 5.76 16.17 14.85
CA GLN A 353 6.03 14.80 15.30
C GLN A 353 4.77 14.00 15.66
N THR A 354 3.59 14.53 15.36
CA THR A 354 2.32 13.88 15.68
C THR A 354 1.53 13.51 14.43
N VAL A 355 0.69 12.48 14.57
CA VAL A 355 -0.38 12.19 13.63
C VAL A 355 -1.69 12.48 14.33
N LYS A 356 -2.55 13.27 13.70
CA LYS A 356 -3.89 13.56 14.21
C LYS A 356 -4.95 12.95 13.34
N ILE A 357 -6.03 12.55 13.99
CA ILE A 357 -7.15 11.85 13.40
C ILE A 357 -8.39 12.70 13.55
N PHE A 358 -9.09 12.91 12.44
CA PHE A 358 -10.31 13.71 12.38
C PHE A 358 -11.44 12.89 11.76
N ASP A 359 -12.68 13.24 12.08
CA ASP A 359 -13.87 12.76 11.38
C ASP A 359 -14.16 13.57 10.10
N GLU A 360 -15.27 13.25 9.41
CA GLU A 360 -15.71 13.99 8.22
C GLU A 360 -15.99 15.47 8.49
N ASP A 361 -16.46 15.81 9.69
CA ASP A 361 -16.78 17.17 10.12
C ASP A 361 -15.57 17.90 10.71
N LEU A 362 -14.36 17.37 10.50
CA LEU A 362 -13.09 17.88 11.01
C LEU A 362 -13.02 18.02 12.55
N ASN A 363 -13.83 17.25 13.30
CA ASN A 363 -13.66 17.16 14.74
C ASN A 363 -12.45 16.28 15.05
N HIS A 364 -11.60 16.74 15.96
CA HIS A 364 -10.44 15.99 16.39
C HIS A 364 -10.86 14.77 17.24
N LEU A 365 -10.50 13.57 16.78
CA LEU A 365 -10.79 12.32 17.48
C LEU A 365 -9.65 11.87 18.37
N GLN A 366 -8.42 11.86 17.84
CA GLN A 366 -7.28 11.24 18.49
C GLN A 366 -5.96 11.83 18.01
N THR A 367 -4.96 11.83 18.89
CA THR A 367 -3.56 12.18 18.54
C THR A 367 -2.67 10.96 18.79
N LEU A 368 -1.91 10.55 17.78
CA LEU A 368 -0.92 9.50 17.85
C LEU A 368 0.47 10.12 18.04
N GLN A 369 1.19 9.69 19.06
CA GLN A 369 2.52 10.19 19.41
C GLN A 369 3.52 9.04 19.53
N GLY A 370 4.71 9.23 18.98
CA GLY A 370 5.75 8.21 19.03
C GLY A 370 7.04 8.61 18.33
N HIS A 371 6.97 9.36 17.23
CA HIS A 371 8.14 9.84 16.52
C HIS A 371 8.89 10.92 17.30
N SER A 372 10.20 10.93 17.15
CA SER A 372 11.09 11.91 17.78
C SER A 372 11.53 13.04 16.84
N HIS A 373 11.14 12.98 15.57
CA HIS A 373 11.43 14.00 14.56
C HIS A 373 10.24 14.13 13.59
N TRP A 374 10.33 15.01 12.60
CA TRP A 374 9.32 15.30 11.58
C TRP A 374 8.82 14.03 10.91
N ILE A 375 7.53 13.96 10.69
CA ILE A 375 6.90 12.90 9.93
C ILE A 375 6.75 13.37 8.49
N ASN A 376 7.45 12.70 7.55
CA ASN A 376 7.46 13.12 6.15
C ASN A 376 6.33 12.49 5.34
N THR A 377 6.02 11.25 5.65
CA THR A 377 5.09 10.46 4.83
C THR A 377 4.26 9.51 5.69
N MET A 378 3.11 9.15 5.16
CA MET A 378 2.26 8.10 5.71
C MET A 378 1.58 7.32 4.60
N ALA A 379 1.18 6.10 4.89
CA ALA A 379 0.42 5.24 3.98
C ALA A 379 -0.63 4.43 4.74
N LEU A 380 -1.75 4.15 4.07
CA LEU A 380 -2.79 3.23 4.54
C LEU A 380 -2.74 1.93 3.73
N ASN A 381 -3.08 0.82 4.38
CA ASN A 381 -3.16 -0.47 3.71
C ASN A 381 -4.30 -0.55 2.66
N THR A 382 -5.26 0.37 2.72
CA THR A 382 -6.40 0.50 1.80
C THR A 382 -6.17 1.53 0.68
N GLU A 383 -5.06 2.31 0.72
CA GLU A 383 -4.81 3.47 -0.16
C GLU A 383 -4.97 3.15 -1.65
N TYR A 384 -4.48 1.99 -2.13
CA TYR A 384 -4.58 1.60 -3.54
C TYR A 384 -6.04 1.46 -4.00
N ILE A 385 -6.89 0.81 -3.21
CA ILE A 385 -8.31 0.61 -3.55
C ILE A 385 -9.09 1.91 -3.47
N LEU A 386 -8.79 2.76 -2.48
CA LEU A 386 -9.40 4.07 -2.35
C LEU A 386 -9.08 4.96 -3.54
N ARG A 387 -7.85 4.90 -4.05
CA ARG A 387 -7.40 5.64 -5.23
C ARG A 387 -8.08 5.16 -6.52
N THR A 388 -8.17 3.85 -6.73
CA THR A 388 -8.72 3.26 -7.95
C THR A 388 -10.25 3.16 -7.95
N GLY A 389 -10.89 3.36 -6.80
CA GLY A 389 -12.34 3.46 -6.64
C GLY A 389 -13.12 2.32 -7.27
N CYS A 390 -13.95 2.63 -8.29
CA CYS A 390 -14.79 1.65 -8.98
C CYS A 390 -14.05 0.81 -10.06
N PHE A 391 -12.81 1.17 -10.41
CA PHE A 391 -12.05 0.47 -11.44
C PHE A 391 -11.32 -0.74 -10.84
N ASP A 392 -11.81 -1.94 -11.15
CA ASP A 392 -11.23 -3.22 -10.72
C ASP A 392 -10.61 -3.94 -11.92
N TYR A 393 -9.28 -4.05 -11.92
CA TYR A 393 -8.53 -4.70 -12.99
C TYR A 393 -8.11 -6.13 -12.66
N ASP A 394 -8.35 -6.60 -11.42
CA ASP A 394 -7.86 -7.90 -10.94
C ASP A 394 -8.43 -9.09 -11.74
N ASN A 395 -9.61 -8.91 -12.35
CA ASN A 395 -10.35 -9.96 -13.06
C ASN A 395 -10.36 -9.80 -14.60
N ILE A 396 -9.56 -8.89 -15.18
CA ILE A 396 -9.62 -8.56 -16.61
C ILE A 396 -8.41 -9.16 -17.32
N LYS A 397 -8.67 -9.80 -18.48
CA LYS A 397 -7.64 -10.41 -19.33
C LYS A 397 -7.20 -9.45 -20.44
N GLY A 398 -5.89 -9.19 -20.54
CA GLY A 398 -5.20 -8.70 -21.74
C GLY A 398 -5.75 -7.39 -22.34
N SER A 399 -6.21 -7.43 -23.59
CA SER A 399 -6.61 -6.27 -24.38
C SER A 399 -7.92 -5.58 -23.97
N ASP A 400 -8.66 -6.17 -23.03
CA ASP A 400 -10.02 -5.74 -22.72
C ASP A 400 -10.10 -4.59 -21.71
N TYR A 401 -8.91 -4.11 -21.22
CA TYR A 401 -8.84 -3.02 -20.23
C TYR A 401 -9.51 -1.73 -20.68
N TYR A 402 -9.30 -1.36 -21.94
CA TYR A 402 -9.88 -0.15 -22.50
C TYR A 402 -11.41 -0.22 -22.56
N GLN A 403 -11.94 -1.33 -23.07
CA GLN A 403 -13.39 -1.55 -23.15
C GLN A 403 -14.03 -1.57 -21.76
N PHE A 404 -13.36 -2.20 -20.78
CA PHE A 404 -13.80 -2.21 -19.38
C PHE A 404 -13.83 -0.80 -18.80
N SER A 405 -12.76 -0.04 -18.95
CA SER A 405 -12.70 1.35 -18.50
C SER A 405 -13.82 2.20 -19.09
N GLN A 406 -14.06 2.09 -20.40
CA GLN A 406 -15.16 2.78 -21.08
C GLN A 406 -16.53 2.35 -20.56
N LYS A 407 -16.70 1.07 -20.25
CA LYS A 407 -17.95 0.56 -19.67
C LYS A 407 -18.21 1.16 -18.29
N ILE A 408 -17.19 1.18 -17.42
CA ILE A 408 -17.31 1.76 -16.06
C ILE A 408 -17.56 3.28 -16.13
N LYS A 409 -16.91 4.00 -17.06
CA LYS A 409 -17.14 5.45 -17.23
C LYS A 409 -18.59 5.77 -17.57
N LYS A 410 -19.27 4.90 -18.34
CA LYS A 410 -20.68 5.07 -18.76
C LYS A 410 -21.70 4.69 -17.68
N LEU A 411 -21.28 4.06 -16.59
CA LEU A 411 -22.18 3.71 -15.48
C LEU A 411 -22.68 4.95 -14.78
N ASP A 412 -23.89 4.86 -14.24
CA ASP A 412 -24.48 5.90 -13.39
C ASP A 412 -23.66 6.08 -12.10
N TYR A 413 -23.64 7.28 -11.53
CA TYR A 413 -22.87 7.58 -10.32
C TYR A 413 -23.21 6.63 -9.15
N LYS A 414 -24.49 6.27 -9.02
CA LYS A 414 -24.95 5.28 -8.03
C LYS A 414 -24.36 3.89 -8.24
N GLU A 415 -24.28 3.43 -9.47
CA GLU A 415 -23.68 2.14 -9.80
C GLU A 415 -22.19 2.13 -9.51
N LYS A 416 -21.48 3.24 -9.80
CA LYS A 416 -20.06 3.40 -9.44
C LYS A 416 -19.84 3.30 -7.93
N ILE A 417 -20.72 3.90 -7.10
CA ILE A 417 -20.66 3.79 -5.64
C ILE A 417 -20.83 2.34 -5.20
N ILE A 418 -21.84 1.63 -5.73
CA ILE A 418 -22.09 0.22 -5.40
C ILE A 418 -20.89 -0.66 -5.77
N HIS A 419 -20.28 -0.44 -6.94
CA HIS A 419 -19.08 -1.15 -7.35
C HIS A 419 -17.92 -0.89 -6.39
N ALA A 420 -17.68 0.36 -6.01
CA ALA A 420 -16.63 0.72 -5.08
C ALA A 420 -16.86 0.12 -3.67
N GLU A 421 -18.11 0.13 -3.19
CA GLU A 421 -18.49 -0.47 -1.91
C GLU A 421 -18.27 -1.99 -1.89
N LYS A 422 -18.71 -2.69 -2.95
CA LYS A 422 -18.49 -4.13 -3.10
C LYS A 422 -17.01 -4.47 -3.09
N ARG A 423 -16.20 -3.73 -3.84
CA ARG A 423 -14.76 -3.91 -3.92
C ARG A 423 -14.06 -3.66 -2.57
N TYR A 424 -14.43 -2.57 -1.88
CA TYR A 424 -13.88 -2.26 -0.56
C TYR A 424 -14.24 -3.33 0.47
N LYS A 425 -15.48 -3.85 0.49
CA LYS A 425 -15.91 -4.94 1.36
C LYS A 425 -15.13 -6.22 1.10
N LEU A 426 -15.02 -6.65 -0.16
CA LEU A 426 -14.23 -7.83 -0.53
C LEU A 426 -12.77 -7.72 -0.09
N PHE A 427 -12.18 -6.53 -0.20
CA PHE A 427 -10.82 -6.30 0.24
C PHE A 427 -10.68 -6.34 1.77
N LYS A 428 -11.62 -5.73 2.48
CA LYS A 428 -11.63 -5.75 3.95
C LYS A 428 -11.78 -7.17 4.49
N ASP A 429 -12.64 -7.97 3.90
CA ASP A 429 -12.82 -9.39 4.23
C ASP A 429 -11.54 -10.19 3.95
N LYS A 430 -10.86 -9.92 2.83
CA LYS A 430 -9.59 -10.56 2.45
C LYS A 430 -8.46 -10.28 3.45
N ILE A 431 -8.37 -9.06 3.95
CA ILE A 431 -7.32 -8.67 4.91
C ILE A 431 -7.64 -9.19 6.32
N ASN A 432 -8.91 -9.39 6.64
CA ASN A 432 -9.38 -9.85 7.96
C ASN A 432 -8.83 -9.02 9.13
N SER A 433 -8.58 -7.73 8.92
CA SER A 433 -8.00 -6.80 9.89
C SER A 433 -8.54 -5.38 9.73
N SER A 434 -8.42 -4.57 10.79
CA SER A 434 -8.67 -3.13 10.76
C SER A 434 -7.75 -2.40 9.76
N GLU A 435 -8.12 -1.19 9.39
CA GLU A 435 -7.21 -0.32 8.64
C GLU A 435 -5.95 -0.03 9.45
N LYS A 436 -4.79 -0.23 8.82
CA LYS A 436 -3.48 0.03 9.41
C LYS A 436 -2.83 1.23 8.74
N LEU A 437 -2.27 2.09 9.57
CA LEU A 437 -1.49 3.24 9.15
C LEU A 437 -0.01 2.98 9.42
N VAL A 438 0.84 3.38 8.48
CA VAL A 438 2.29 3.45 8.67
C VAL A 438 2.76 4.88 8.42
N THR A 439 3.66 5.34 9.25
CA THR A 439 4.31 6.66 9.15
C THR A 439 5.80 6.50 9.01
N GLY A 440 6.40 7.33 8.17
CA GLY A 440 7.85 7.44 7.98
C GLY A 440 8.35 8.82 8.40
N SER A 441 9.49 8.86 9.08
CA SER A 441 10.02 10.06 9.73
C SER A 441 11.51 10.29 9.46
N ASP A 442 11.92 11.52 9.72
CA ASP A 442 13.34 11.94 9.77
C ASP A 442 14.12 11.29 10.92
N ASP A 443 13.43 10.65 11.88
CA ASP A 443 14.09 9.85 12.93
C ASP A 443 14.61 8.49 12.42
N ASN A 444 14.63 8.28 11.10
CA ASN A 444 15.06 7.06 10.40
C ASN A 444 14.23 5.82 10.75
N THR A 445 13.06 6.00 11.34
CA THR A 445 12.17 4.90 11.74
C THR A 445 10.81 5.00 11.07
N LEU A 446 10.15 3.84 10.98
CA LEU A 446 8.74 3.78 10.65
C LEU A 446 7.95 3.32 11.87
N MET A 447 6.71 3.72 11.95
CA MET A 447 5.78 3.26 12.99
C MET A 447 4.52 2.72 12.37
N LEU A 448 4.13 1.52 12.82
CA LEU A 448 2.86 0.89 12.45
C LEU A 448 1.83 1.20 13.54
N TRP A 449 0.66 1.67 13.09
CA TRP A 449 -0.45 2.08 13.96
C TRP A 449 -1.71 1.31 13.62
N ASP A 450 -2.47 0.99 14.65
CA ASP A 450 -3.85 0.55 14.55
C ASP A 450 -4.69 1.39 15.53
N ARG A 451 -5.52 2.24 14.94
CA ARG A 451 -6.36 3.16 15.72
C ARG A 451 -7.28 2.47 16.70
N MET A 452 -7.79 1.30 16.32
CA MET A 452 -8.76 0.56 17.13
C MET A 452 -8.14 -0.05 18.37
N GLN A 453 -6.82 -0.31 18.33
CA GLN A 453 -6.13 -1.00 19.42
C GLN A 453 -5.45 -0.03 20.40
N SER A 454 -4.82 1.03 19.92
CA SER A 454 -4.00 1.89 20.78
C SER A 454 -3.70 3.28 20.19
N THR A 455 -3.49 4.26 21.07
CA THR A 455 -2.89 5.57 20.74
C THR A 455 -1.37 5.52 20.58
N LYS A 456 -0.74 4.41 21.03
CA LYS A 456 0.70 4.19 20.89
C LYS A 456 0.97 3.32 19.66
N PRO A 457 2.15 3.45 19.03
CA PRO A 457 2.49 2.61 17.89
C PRO A 457 2.46 1.14 18.30
N LEU A 458 1.89 0.29 17.45
CA LEU A 458 1.94 -1.16 17.63
C LEU A 458 3.39 -1.64 17.59
N ILE A 459 4.13 -1.17 16.61
CA ILE A 459 5.51 -1.58 16.36
C ILE A 459 6.30 -0.39 15.83
N ARG A 460 7.50 -0.20 16.39
CA ARG A 460 8.52 0.68 15.83
C ARG A 460 9.47 -0.14 14.97
N MET A 461 9.49 0.16 13.68
CA MET A 461 10.33 -0.51 12.68
C MET A 461 11.62 0.29 12.50
N THR A 462 12.73 -0.30 12.93
CA THR A 462 14.05 0.32 12.89
C THR A 462 14.93 -0.39 11.86
N GLY A 463 15.88 0.34 11.27
CA GLY A 463 16.83 -0.26 10.34
C GLY A 463 17.33 0.66 9.24
N HIS A 464 16.61 1.71 8.86
CA HIS A 464 17.12 2.76 7.98
C HIS A 464 18.20 3.57 8.71
N GLN A 465 19.20 4.02 7.93
CA GLN A 465 20.31 4.86 8.42
C GLN A 465 20.19 6.30 7.92
N GLY A 466 19.11 6.62 7.24
CA GLY A 466 18.78 7.94 6.72
C GLY A 466 17.29 8.21 6.77
N ILE A 467 16.93 9.43 6.48
CA ILE A 467 15.55 9.94 6.43
C ILE A 467 14.66 9.01 5.59
N VAL A 468 13.48 8.68 6.09
CA VAL A 468 12.47 7.95 5.34
C VAL A 468 11.65 8.97 4.54
N ASN A 469 11.73 8.88 3.21
CA ASN A 469 11.09 9.87 2.33
C ASN A 469 9.72 9.41 1.83
N ASP A 470 9.57 8.14 1.46
CA ASP A 470 8.29 7.61 1.00
C ASP A 470 8.01 6.21 1.58
N VAL A 471 6.72 5.94 1.81
CA VAL A 471 6.23 4.67 2.32
C VAL A 471 4.96 4.31 1.57
N LYS A 472 4.88 3.06 1.08
CA LYS A 472 3.72 2.56 0.34
C LYS A 472 3.40 1.11 0.71
N PHE A 473 2.13 0.83 0.99
CA PHE A 473 1.63 -0.54 1.06
C PHE A 473 1.49 -1.13 -0.34
N SER A 474 1.73 -2.43 -0.44
CA SER A 474 1.41 -3.16 -1.67
C SER A 474 -0.12 -3.23 -1.87
N PRO A 475 -0.62 -3.29 -3.12
CA PRO A 475 -2.05 -3.39 -3.41
C PRO A 475 -2.77 -4.54 -2.71
N ASN A 476 -2.08 -5.65 -2.45
CA ASN A 476 -2.61 -6.79 -1.70
C ASN A 476 -2.49 -6.65 -0.17
N ALA A 477 -1.94 -5.54 0.34
CA ALA A 477 -1.72 -5.23 1.75
C ALA A 477 -0.85 -6.26 2.53
N PHE A 478 -0.05 -7.12 1.87
CA PHE A 478 0.87 -8.05 2.54
C PHE A 478 2.25 -7.47 2.80
N TYR A 479 2.70 -6.57 1.91
CA TYR A 479 4.02 -5.96 1.98
C TYR A 479 3.91 -4.45 2.21
N LEU A 480 4.90 -3.94 2.88
CA LEU A 480 5.15 -2.52 3.03
C LEU A 480 6.54 -2.23 2.47
N ALA A 481 6.66 -1.22 1.62
CA ALA A 481 7.94 -0.72 1.13
C ALA A 481 8.23 0.65 1.73
N SER A 482 9.48 0.89 2.08
CA SER A 482 9.98 2.19 2.54
C SER A 482 11.21 2.61 1.75
N ALA A 483 11.19 3.84 1.26
CA ALA A 483 12.30 4.47 0.55
C ALA A 483 13.00 5.48 1.46
N SER A 484 14.34 5.48 1.41
CA SER A 484 15.13 6.33 2.30
C SER A 484 16.31 7.01 1.58
N PHE A 485 16.77 8.07 2.20
CA PHE A 485 18.01 8.75 1.81
C PHE A 485 19.27 7.91 2.05
N ASP A 486 19.17 6.77 2.75
CA ASP A 486 20.23 5.77 2.88
C ASP A 486 20.46 4.95 1.60
N LYS A 487 19.83 5.32 0.47
CA LYS A 487 19.96 4.70 -0.85
C LYS A 487 19.38 3.29 -0.94
N CYS A 488 18.66 2.87 0.08
CA CYS A 488 18.06 1.54 0.18
C CYS A 488 16.54 1.62 0.23
N ILE A 489 15.92 0.58 -0.29
CA ILE A 489 14.51 0.32 -0.07
C ILE A 489 14.41 -0.88 0.84
N LYS A 490 13.56 -0.80 1.85
CA LYS A 490 13.31 -1.91 2.76
C LYS A 490 11.90 -2.42 2.59
N ILE A 491 11.77 -3.75 2.61
CA ILE A 491 10.48 -4.42 2.55
C ILE A 491 10.18 -5.04 3.91
N TRP A 492 8.97 -4.80 4.36
CA TRP A 492 8.47 -5.22 5.65
C TRP A 492 7.17 -6.00 5.50
N ASN A 493 6.86 -6.84 6.46
CA ASN A 493 5.55 -7.46 6.55
C ASN A 493 4.53 -6.42 7.03
N ALA A 494 3.49 -6.18 6.25
CA ALA A 494 2.49 -5.15 6.54
C ALA A 494 1.68 -5.42 7.82
N ASN A 495 1.53 -6.68 8.22
CA ASN A 495 0.73 -7.06 9.37
C ASN A 495 1.53 -7.05 10.67
N THR A 496 2.78 -7.53 10.62
CA THR A 496 3.63 -7.72 11.80
C THR A 496 4.71 -6.66 11.94
N GLY A 497 4.90 -5.77 10.94
CA GLY A 497 6.00 -4.80 10.92
C GLY A 497 7.40 -5.45 10.90
N ALA A 498 7.48 -6.77 10.70
CA ALA A 498 8.75 -7.47 10.69
C ALA A 498 9.54 -7.13 9.41
N PHE A 499 10.84 -6.89 9.56
CA PHE A 499 11.74 -6.71 8.43
C PHE A 499 11.86 -8.00 7.62
N LEU A 500 11.74 -7.89 6.29
CA LEU A 500 11.87 -9.04 5.39
C LEU A 500 13.21 -9.03 4.64
N PHE A 501 13.48 -7.98 3.88
CA PHE A 501 14.73 -7.84 3.11
C PHE A 501 14.98 -6.40 2.65
N ASN A 502 16.22 -6.15 2.22
CA ASN A 502 16.64 -4.90 1.58
C ASN A 502 16.75 -5.05 0.08
N LEU A 503 16.41 -4.00 -0.64
CA LEU A 503 16.71 -3.82 -2.04
C LEU A 503 17.78 -2.74 -2.16
N ARG A 504 18.95 -3.12 -2.67
CA ARG A 504 20.12 -2.26 -2.81
C ARG A 504 20.55 -2.20 -4.25
N GLY A 505 20.75 -1.01 -4.80
CA GLY A 505 21.15 -0.80 -6.18
C GLY A 505 21.31 0.67 -6.53
N HIS A 506 20.53 1.56 -5.93
CA HIS A 506 20.66 2.99 -6.11
C HIS A 506 21.96 3.53 -5.52
N VAL A 507 22.58 4.46 -6.24
CA VAL A 507 23.79 5.18 -5.81
C VAL A 507 23.42 6.48 -5.08
N GLY A 508 22.25 7.04 -5.38
CA GLY A 508 21.69 8.25 -4.77
C GLY A 508 20.54 7.96 -3.80
N PRO A 509 20.09 8.97 -3.04
CA PRO A 509 18.86 8.93 -2.25
C PRO A 509 17.65 8.48 -3.07
N VAL A 510 16.77 7.66 -2.50
CA VAL A 510 15.52 7.24 -3.14
C VAL A 510 14.41 8.21 -2.73
N TYR A 511 13.77 8.82 -3.73
CA TYR A 511 12.76 9.83 -3.48
C TYR A 511 11.35 9.25 -3.38
N GLN A 512 10.95 8.41 -4.33
CA GLN A 512 9.61 7.87 -4.37
C GLN A 512 9.60 6.41 -4.86
N ILE A 513 8.57 5.68 -4.47
CA ILE A 513 8.33 4.29 -4.87
C ILE A 513 6.92 4.11 -5.38
N ALA A 514 6.73 3.16 -6.31
CA ALA A 514 5.43 2.79 -6.84
C ALA A 514 5.31 1.27 -6.97
N TRP A 515 4.22 0.72 -6.44
CA TRP A 515 3.91 -0.71 -6.56
C TRP A 515 3.22 -1.01 -7.89
N SER A 516 3.56 -2.15 -8.47
CA SER A 516 2.74 -2.71 -9.55
C SER A 516 1.38 -3.18 -9.00
N PRO A 517 0.29 -3.09 -9.79
CA PRO A 517 -1.04 -3.50 -9.34
C PRO A 517 -1.11 -4.94 -8.83
N ASN A 518 -0.31 -5.86 -9.40
CA ASN A 518 -0.23 -7.26 -8.98
C ASN A 518 0.64 -7.50 -7.73
N SER A 519 1.16 -6.46 -7.09
CA SER A 519 2.00 -6.53 -5.88
C SER A 519 3.30 -7.35 -6.02
N LYS A 520 3.71 -7.72 -7.24
CA LYS A 520 4.91 -8.55 -7.49
C LYS A 520 6.16 -7.73 -7.77
N MET A 521 5.97 -6.49 -8.25
CA MET A 521 7.05 -5.60 -8.64
C MET A 521 6.94 -4.25 -7.94
N LEU A 522 8.09 -3.63 -7.76
CA LEU A 522 8.24 -2.29 -7.20
C LEU A 522 9.11 -1.47 -8.14
N LEU A 523 8.71 -0.24 -8.40
CA LEU A 523 9.54 0.79 -9.03
C LEU A 523 10.07 1.73 -7.97
N SER A 524 11.27 2.22 -8.19
CA SER A 524 11.89 3.26 -7.36
C SER A 524 12.57 4.30 -8.23
N CYS A 525 12.43 5.56 -7.84
CA CYS A 525 13.12 6.67 -8.46
C CYS A 525 14.12 7.31 -7.48
N SER A 526 15.22 7.80 -8.01
CA SER A 526 16.32 8.28 -7.19
C SER A 526 16.96 9.54 -7.77
N LYS A 527 17.72 10.20 -6.91
CA LYS A 527 18.63 11.28 -7.26
C LYS A 527 19.71 10.88 -8.27
N ASP A 528 19.98 9.58 -8.44
CA ASP A 528 20.98 9.06 -9.39
C ASP A 528 20.51 9.05 -10.85
N SER A 529 19.40 9.73 -11.17
CA SER A 529 18.78 9.80 -12.50
C SER A 529 18.30 8.47 -13.08
N THR A 530 18.26 7.41 -12.27
CA THR A 530 17.78 6.10 -12.72
C THR A 530 16.48 5.68 -12.03
N LEU A 531 15.68 4.90 -12.77
CA LEU A 531 14.61 4.09 -12.18
C LEU A 531 15.11 2.65 -12.07
N GLN A 532 14.68 1.97 -11.02
CA GLN A 532 14.97 0.56 -10.85
C GLN A 532 13.67 -0.21 -10.65
N CYS A 533 13.53 -1.29 -11.42
CA CYS A 533 12.42 -2.24 -11.31
C CYS A 533 12.87 -3.45 -10.51
N TRP A 534 12.17 -3.76 -9.44
CA TRP A 534 12.49 -4.82 -8.48
C TRP A 534 11.43 -5.91 -8.50
N ASN A 535 11.86 -7.15 -8.45
CA ASN A 535 10.97 -8.27 -8.21
C ASN A 535 11.00 -8.65 -6.73
N ILE A 536 9.83 -8.60 -6.11
CA ILE A 536 9.68 -8.86 -4.68
C ILE A 536 9.84 -10.35 -4.34
N GLN A 537 9.43 -11.24 -5.23
CA GLN A 537 9.54 -12.68 -5.01
C GLN A 537 11.00 -13.16 -5.07
N THR A 538 11.72 -12.71 -6.11
CA THR A 538 13.14 -13.07 -6.29
C THR A 538 14.08 -12.23 -5.43
N LYS A 539 13.56 -11.12 -4.85
CA LYS A 539 14.31 -10.16 -4.02
C LYS A 539 15.50 -9.51 -4.77
N LYS A 540 15.41 -9.42 -6.09
CA LYS A 540 16.48 -8.91 -6.96
C LYS A 540 15.97 -7.77 -7.83
N MET A 541 16.90 -6.92 -8.24
CA MET A 541 16.68 -5.96 -9.32
C MET A 541 16.50 -6.74 -10.63
N MET A 542 15.42 -6.45 -11.34
CA MET A 542 15.15 -7.01 -12.66
C MET A 542 15.80 -6.15 -13.75
N HIS A 543 15.47 -4.87 -13.74
CA HIS A 543 15.94 -3.93 -14.73
C HIS A 543 16.36 -2.62 -14.07
N ASN A 544 17.52 -2.12 -14.51
CA ASN A 544 17.89 -0.74 -14.31
C ASN A 544 17.45 0.03 -15.55
N LEU A 545 16.66 1.06 -15.36
CA LEU A 545 16.02 1.85 -16.41
C LEU A 545 16.67 3.25 -16.47
N PRO A 546 17.83 3.39 -17.12
CA PRO A 546 18.47 4.68 -17.32
C PRO A 546 17.76 5.44 -18.43
N GLY A 547 17.80 6.74 -18.38
CA GLY A 547 17.21 7.52 -19.46
C GLY A 547 17.02 9.00 -19.14
N HIS A 548 16.76 9.35 -17.89
CA HIS A 548 16.73 10.74 -17.47
C HIS A 548 18.14 11.33 -17.37
N ALA A 549 18.24 12.63 -17.65
CA ALA A 549 19.51 13.34 -17.58
C ALA A 549 19.80 13.91 -16.18
N ASP A 550 18.79 14.06 -15.34
CA ASP A 550 18.88 14.66 -13.99
C ASP A 550 18.00 13.87 -13.00
N GLU A 551 17.92 14.32 -11.76
CA GLU A 551 17.21 13.70 -10.64
C GLU A 551 15.75 13.39 -10.98
N ILE A 552 15.25 12.23 -10.58
CA ILE A 552 13.86 11.81 -10.79
C ILE A 552 13.11 12.00 -9.48
N TYR A 553 12.12 12.89 -9.48
CA TYR A 553 11.39 13.26 -8.27
C TYR A 553 10.16 12.38 -8.03
N THR A 554 9.49 11.97 -9.10
CA THR A 554 8.20 11.29 -8.99
C THR A 554 8.11 10.09 -9.92
N VAL A 555 7.40 9.07 -9.47
CA VAL A 555 7.10 7.85 -10.23
C VAL A 555 5.71 7.35 -9.90
N ASP A 556 4.97 6.96 -10.91
CA ASP A 556 3.68 6.31 -10.72
C ASP A 556 3.53 5.11 -11.65
N TRP A 557 2.80 4.10 -11.20
CA TRP A 557 2.45 2.93 -12.00
C TRP A 557 0.99 2.99 -12.39
N SER A 558 0.71 2.77 -13.68
CA SER A 558 -0.66 2.74 -14.17
C SER A 558 -1.49 1.65 -13.48
N PRO A 559 -2.72 1.93 -13.04
CA PRO A 559 -3.59 0.95 -12.40
C PRO A 559 -3.88 -0.27 -13.28
N ASN A 560 -3.83 -0.14 -14.60
CA ASN A 560 -3.94 -1.26 -15.54
C ASN A 560 -2.66 -2.10 -15.67
N GLY A 561 -1.55 -1.67 -15.05
CA GLY A 561 -0.29 -2.41 -15.00
C GLY A 561 0.55 -2.40 -16.28
N ILE A 562 0.11 -1.73 -17.35
CA ILE A 562 0.75 -1.78 -18.66
C ILE A 562 1.94 -0.82 -18.73
N LYS A 563 1.79 0.38 -18.17
CA LYS A 563 2.76 1.48 -18.27
C LYS A 563 3.13 2.01 -16.88
N ALA A 564 4.28 2.63 -16.81
CA ALA A 564 4.66 3.48 -15.69
C ALA A 564 5.17 4.82 -16.23
N ALA A 565 5.08 5.86 -15.42
CA ALA A 565 5.56 7.18 -15.76
C ALA A 565 6.53 7.69 -14.70
N SER A 566 7.51 8.45 -15.12
CA SER A 566 8.45 9.15 -14.24
C SER A 566 8.58 10.61 -14.64
N GLY A 567 8.66 11.48 -13.64
CA GLY A 567 8.91 12.91 -13.83
C GLY A 567 10.26 13.29 -13.21
N SER A 568 11.03 14.07 -13.95
CA SER A 568 12.40 14.43 -13.60
C SER A 568 12.62 15.95 -13.66
N LYS A 569 13.70 16.36 -13.05
CA LYS A 569 14.24 17.71 -13.14
C LYS A 569 14.74 18.07 -14.55
N ASP A 570 14.92 17.07 -15.42
CA ASP A 570 15.28 17.27 -16.83
C ASP A 570 14.11 17.78 -17.71
N GLN A 571 12.99 18.22 -17.10
CA GLN A 571 11.79 18.78 -17.76
C GLN A 571 11.00 17.77 -18.61
N ARG A 572 11.32 16.47 -18.50
CA ARG A 572 10.71 15.41 -19.29
C ARG A 572 9.91 14.44 -18.44
N VAL A 573 8.76 14.05 -18.95
CA VAL A 573 8.08 12.84 -18.48
C VAL A 573 8.50 11.70 -19.38
N ARG A 574 8.86 10.56 -18.77
CA ARG A 574 9.13 9.33 -19.53
C ARG A 574 8.09 8.28 -19.22
N ILE A 575 7.63 7.63 -20.28
CA ILE A 575 6.79 6.46 -20.18
C ILE A 575 7.69 5.22 -20.28
N TRP A 576 7.40 4.25 -19.45
CA TRP A 576 8.11 2.98 -19.40
C TRP A 576 7.13 1.87 -19.73
N VAL A 577 7.54 0.96 -20.61
CA VAL A 577 6.71 -0.12 -21.14
C VAL A 577 7.43 -1.47 -21.06
N ASN A 578 6.67 -2.53 -21.29
CA ASN A 578 7.18 -3.91 -21.28
C ASN A 578 8.10 -4.21 -22.45
#